data_fc55cabe24fddd405c873595b39c7013
#
_entry.id   fc55cabe24fddd405c873595b39c7013
#
_cell.length_a   1.000
_cell.length_b   1.000
_cell.length_c   1.000
_cell.angle_alpha   90.00
_cell.angle_beta   90.00
_cell.angle_gamma   90.00
#
_symmetry.space_group_name_H-M   'P 1'
#
loop_
_entity.id
_entity.type
_entity.pdbx_description
1 polymer ?
#
loop_
_entity_poly.entity_id
_entity_poly.type
_entity_poly.pdbx_seq_one_letter_code
_entity_poly.pdbx_strand_id
1 'polypeptide(L)'
;MNSVLIIIDSLDLWAPYCQTDSVITAIQYLQNDELSKKPYLVINLCSDLSYHSEGYYCSLLAQARKHRVIPSIETLSKLNNGVPVKLDRSLARLCRCHEEISARQETEGFELDLFFGKCGDPKLERLAHFVFDQYPSPLLRISCNNEQPAQITRIRPLSLGELDDHQQDLFADSLDRFNRKIWRQPRSKKPMRYDLAIYYDPQEAFPPSNKSALNLFVNEAKKMNINAELITEKDSARLMEFDALFIRQTTAVNNITYKLAQAAQQADMVVIDDPTSIIRCTNKVYLKELMDKSGIAAPKSMLLFKMEPKSYQEVSEYLGAKMVIKIPDGSFSIGVSLVENEEAYIKLIEPLFQHSSILLAQAFVPTEYDWRIGVLNGECIYACKYYMARGHWQIYHHKSSGLTRSGRVDTLPAHTVPKQISRIAKKVSASIGKGLYGVDIKTVGDEVLVIEVNDNTSIDHGVEDTILGNELYRIVLREFVSRLNSK
;
A
#
# COMPACT_ATOMS: atom_id res chain seq x y z
N MET A 1 12.74 10.81 16.48
CA MET A 1 11.60 10.20 17.18
C MET A 1 10.51 11.22 17.28
N ASN A 2 9.35 10.95 16.71
CA ASN A 2 8.18 11.73 17.07
C ASN A 2 7.81 11.34 18.51
N SER A 3 7.88 12.30 19.43
CA SER A 3 7.39 12.08 20.79
C SER A 3 5.87 11.89 20.72
N VAL A 4 5.33 10.93 21.47
CA VAL A 4 3.87 10.80 21.59
C VAL A 4 3.35 11.86 22.53
N LEU A 5 2.20 12.44 22.19
CA LEU A 5 1.47 13.36 23.01
C LEU A 5 0.01 12.91 23.07
N ILE A 6 -0.47 12.64 24.27
CA ILE A 6 -1.85 12.22 24.51
C ILE A 6 -2.63 13.43 25.01
N ILE A 7 -3.75 13.71 24.36
CA ILE A 7 -4.62 14.82 24.69
C ILE A 7 -5.92 14.28 25.30
N ILE A 8 -6.30 14.80 26.45
CA ILE A 8 -7.52 14.43 27.22
C ILE A 8 -8.23 15.68 27.70
N ASP A 9 -9.48 15.54 28.14
CA ASP A 9 -10.26 16.67 28.65
C ASP A 9 -9.78 17.09 30.05
N SER A 10 -9.54 16.12 30.94
CA SER A 10 -9.07 16.33 32.32
C SER A 10 -8.06 15.27 32.71
N LEU A 11 -7.05 15.66 33.49
CA LEU A 11 -6.03 14.74 34.02
C LEU A 11 -6.62 13.70 34.96
N ASP A 12 -7.78 13.95 35.56
CA ASP A 12 -8.49 12.97 36.39
C ASP A 12 -8.91 11.72 35.62
N LEU A 13 -9.19 11.86 34.32
CA LEU A 13 -9.50 10.72 33.43
C LEU A 13 -8.29 9.80 33.18
N TRP A 14 -7.09 10.29 33.50
CA TRP A 14 -5.86 9.51 33.39
C TRP A 14 -5.43 8.86 34.71
N ALA A 15 -6.10 9.13 35.79
CA ALA A 15 -5.76 8.62 37.13
C ALA A 15 -5.62 7.08 37.20
N PRO A 16 -6.36 6.25 36.47
CA PRO A 16 -6.18 4.80 36.42
C PRO A 16 -4.88 4.34 35.75
N TYR A 17 -4.19 5.21 35.01
CA TYR A 17 -3.02 4.86 34.19
C TYR A 17 -1.72 5.42 34.76
N CYS A 18 -0.57 4.89 34.28
CA CYS A 18 0.73 5.39 34.72
C CYS A 18 0.93 6.87 34.38
N GLN A 19 1.39 7.65 35.33
CA GLN A 19 1.70 9.07 35.10
C GLN A 19 2.87 9.23 34.12
N THR A 20 2.72 10.15 33.19
CA THR A 20 3.71 10.47 32.17
C THR A 20 3.59 11.93 31.75
N ASP A 21 4.72 12.57 31.46
CA ASP A 21 4.78 13.94 30.93
C ASP A 21 4.22 14.07 29.50
N SER A 22 3.85 12.96 28.87
CA SER A 22 3.29 12.92 27.53
C SER A 22 1.77 13.09 27.51
N VAL A 23 1.11 13.25 28.66
CA VAL A 23 -0.34 13.47 28.75
C VAL A 23 -0.60 14.92 29.15
N ILE A 24 -1.41 15.60 28.35
CA ILE A 24 -1.80 17.00 28.59
C ILE A 24 -3.29 17.20 28.30
N THR A 25 -3.86 18.27 28.86
CA THR A 25 -5.25 18.60 28.57
C THR A 25 -5.42 19.26 27.21
N ALA A 26 -6.63 19.21 26.64
CA ALA A 26 -6.98 19.89 25.41
C ALA A 26 -6.62 21.38 25.45
N ILE A 27 -6.97 22.07 26.55
CA ILE A 27 -6.66 23.49 26.73
C ILE A 27 -5.15 23.74 26.74
N GLN A 28 -4.38 22.90 27.46
CA GLN A 28 -2.91 23.02 27.46
C GLN A 28 -2.31 22.82 26.07
N TYR A 29 -2.85 21.87 25.28
CA TYR A 29 -2.42 21.67 23.90
C TYR A 29 -2.75 22.87 23.00
N LEU A 30 -3.96 23.39 23.09
CA LEU A 30 -4.44 24.50 22.25
C LEU A 30 -3.68 25.79 22.52
N GLN A 31 -3.35 26.08 23.77
CA GLN A 31 -2.69 27.31 24.20
C GLN A 31 -1.14 27.27 24.11
N ASN A 32 -0.53 26.13 23.91
CA ASN A 32 0.94 26.00 23.93
C ASN A 32 1.53 26.02 22.53
N ASP A 33 2.03 27.18 22.11
CA ASP A 33 2.66 27.37 20.80
C ASP A 33 4.05 26.71 20.70
N GLU A 34 4.72 26.42 21.82
CA GLU A 34 6.03 25.74 21.84
C GLU A 34 5.94 24.32 21.27
N LEU A 35 4.76 23.68 21.37
CA LEU A 35 4.54 22.36 20.81
C LEU A 35 4.63 22.34 19.28
N SER A 36 4.42 23.47 18.62
CA SER A 36 4.58 23.59 17.16
C SER A 36 6.02 23.43 16.67
N LYS A 37 7.01 23.56 17.56
CA LYS A 37 8.45 23.50 17.23
C LYS A 37 8.99 22.11 17.00
N LYS A 38 8.25 21.07 17.38
CA LYS A 38 8.69 19.66 17.28
C LYS A 38 7.54 18.81 16.71
N PRO A 39 7.85 17.82 15.86
CA PRO A 39 6.84 16.89 15.40
C PRO A 39 6.42 15.93 16.53
N TYR A 40 5.10 15.73 16.66
CA TYR A 40 4.51 14.77 17.60
C TYR A 40 3.62 13.79 16.88
N LEU A 41 3.43 12.60 17.47
CA LEU A 41 2.26 11.77 17.23
C LEU A 41 1.23 12.14 18.31
N VAL A 42 0.18 12.81 17.90
CA VAL A 42 -0.90 13.23 18.80
C VAL A 42 -1.96 12.14 18.83
N ILE A 43 -2.25 11.63 20.03
CA ILE A 43 -3.36 10.73 20.31
C ILE A 43 -4.44 11.56 21.00
N ASN A 44 -5.49 11.88 20.28
CA ASN A 44 -6.59 12.70 20.79
C ASN A 44 -7.67 11.80 21.40
N LEU A 45 -7.79 11.84 22.73
CA LEU A 45 -8.74 11.08 23.54
C LEU A 45 -9.79 11.98 24.18
N CYS A 46 -10.00 13.20 23.64
CA CYS A 46 -11.08 14.06 24.13
C CYS A 46 -12.44 13.37 23.97
N SER A 47 -13.33 13.57 24.93
CA SER A 47 -14.65 12.94 24.95
C SER A 47 -15.58 13.49 23.86
N ASP A 48 -15.47 14.78 23.56
CA ASP A 48 -16.21 15.44 22.49
C ASP A 48 -15.29 15.74 21.29
N LEU A 49 -15.53 15.04 20.20
CA LEU A 49 -14.85 15.19 18.92
C LEU A 49 -15.76 15.78 17.83
N SER A 50 -16.92 16.29 18.21
CA SER A 50 -17.87 16.91 17.30
C SER A 50 -17.33 18.20 16.69
N TYR A 51 -17.89 18.61 15.56
CA TYR A 51 -17.49 19.83 14.88
C TYR A 51 -17.55 21.05 15.82
N HIS A 52 -16.46 21.83 15.88
CA HIS A 52 -16.25 22.96 16.77
C HIS A 52 -16.01 22.64 18.25
N SER A 53 -15.91 21.39 18.67
CA SER A 53 -15.49 21.04 20.02
C SER A 53 -13.99 21.29 20.25
N GLU A 54 -13.55 21.30 21.51
CA GLU A 54 -12.12 21.38 21.85
C GLU A 54 -11.32 20.22 21.26
N GLY A 55 -11.86 19.00 21.31
CA GLY A 55 -11.25 17.82 20.73
C GLY A 55 -11.13 17.91 19.19
N TYR A 56 -12.13 18.47 18.52
CA TYR A 56 -12.04 18.76 17.09
C TYR A 56 -10.89 19.73 16.79
N TYR A 57 -10.79 20.83 17.56
CA TYR A 57 -9.71 21.80 17.36
C TYR A 57 -8.34 21.22 17.70
N CYS A 58 -8.23 20.29 18.66
CA CYS A 58 -6.97 19.58 18.91
C CYS A 58 -6.48 18.81 17.67
N SER A 59 -7.36 18.08 17.01
CA SER A 59 -7.02 17.39 15.75
C SER A 59 -6.71 18.36 14.62
N LEU A 60 -7.47 19.45 14.50
CA LEU A 60 -7.26 20.47 13.46
C LEU A 60 -5.91 21.18 13.62
N LEU A 61 -5.60 21.64 14.84
CA LEU A 61 -4.31 22.31 15.11
C LEU A 61 -3.13 21.35 15.05
N ALA A 62 -3.32 20.08 15.37
CA ALA A 62 -2.27 19.09 15.17
C ALA A 62 -1.85 19.02 13.71
N GLN A 63 -2.80 18.97 12.77
CA GLN A 63 -2.50 19.01 11.35
C GLN A 63 -1.83 20.33 10.93
N ALA A 64 -2.36 21.48 11.42
CA ALA A 64 -1.77 22.79 11.12
C ALA A 64 -0.33 22.92 11.64
N ARG A 65 -0.01 22.30 12.78
CA ARG A 65 1.33 22.22 13.40
C ARG A 65 2.22 21.15 12.78
N LYS A 66 1.73 20.44 11.74
CA LYS A 66 2.40 19.29 11.09
C LYS A 66 2.68 18.13 12.05
N HIS A 67 1.85 17.95 13.05
CA HIS A 67 1.82 16.75 13.87
C HIS A 67 1.04 15.67 13.16
N ARG A 68 1.42 14.42 13.33
CA ARG A 68 0.53 13.30 13.01
C ARG A 68 -0.52 13.20 14.11
N VAL A 69 -1.78 13.00 13.75
CA VAL A 69 -2.86 12.95 14.73
C VAL A 69 -3.81 11.79 14.47
N ILE A 70 -4.28 11.18 15.52
CA ILE A 70 -5.32 10.16 15.51
C ILE A 70 -6.38 10.49 16.58
N PRO A 71 -7.67 10.65 16.18
CA PRO A 71 -8.18 10.68 14.82
C PRO A 71 -7.84 11.97 14.07
N SER A 72 -7.68 11.86 12.75
CA SER A 72 -7.53 13.00 11.86
C SER A 72 -8.86 13.73 11.62
N ILE A 73 -8.83 14.98 11.13
CA ILE A 73 -10.04 15.72 10.74
C ILE A 73 -10.84 14.96 9.69
N GLU A 74 -10.17 14.26 8.77
CA GLU A 74 -10.82 13.45 7.76
C GLU A 74 -11.58 12.26 8.38
N THR A 75 -10.95 11.60 9.37
CA THR A 75 -11.60 10.54 10.15
C THR A 75 -12.80 11.08 10.93
N LEU A 76 -12.66 12.23 11.59
CA LEU A 76 -13.75 12.87 12.32
C LEU A 76 -14.92 13.24 11.41
N SER A 77 -14.63 13.77 10.22
CA SER A 77 -15.66 14.07 9.21
C SER A 77 -16.44 12.81 8.78
N LYS A 78 -15.72 11.69 8.56
CA LYS A 78 -16.35 10.40 8.21
C LYS A 78 -17.22 9.88 9.35
N LEU A 79 -16.76 9.97 10.59
CA LEU A 79 -17.50 9.52 11.78
C LEU A 79 -18.78 10.35 12.01
N ASN A 80 -18.72 11.67 11.81
CA ASN A 80 -19.86 12.57 11.99
C ASN A 80 -20.93 12.41 10.90
N ASN A 81 -20.55 11.96 9.69
CA ASN A 81 -21.48 11.78 8.57
C ASN A 81 -22.22 10.44 8.59
N GLY A 82 -21.90 9.53 9.50
CA GLY A 82 -22.64 8.35 9.91
C GLY A 82 -23.27 7.52 8.79
N VAL A 83 -22.49 7.01 7.83
CA VAL A 83 -23.02 6.13 6.77
C VAL A 83 -22.90 4.67 7.21
N PRO A 84 -23.96 3.84 7.06
CA PRO A 84 -23.88 2.41 7.31
C PRO A 84 -22.77 1.76 6.48
N VAL A 85 -21.90 0.96 7.11
CA VAL A 85 -20.79 0.28 6.44
C VAL A 85 -21.23 -1.13 6.08
N LYS A 86 -21.27 -1.42 4.77
CA LYS A 86 -21.55 -2.77 4.28
C LYS A 86 -20.33 -3.66 4.49
N LEU A 87 -20.56 -4.80 5.14
CA LEU A 87 -19.54 -5.82 5.36
C LEU A 87 -19.49 -6.78 4.18
N ASP A 88 -18.29 -7.25 3.82
CA ASP A 88 -18.14 -8.36 2.90
C ASP A 88 -18.69 -9.67 3.52
N ARG A 89 -18.85 -10.71 2.68
CA ARG A 89 -19.42 -12.00 3.13
C ARG A 89 -18.64 -12.64 4.27
N SER A 90 -17.32 -12.43 4.34
CA SER A 90 -16.46 -13.02 5.36
C SER A 90 -16.62 -12.33 6.71
N LEU A 91 -16.65 -11.01 6.71
CA LEU A 91 -16.86 -10.18 7.90
C LEU A 91 -18.30 -10.30 8.41
N ALA A 92 -19.30 -10.32 7.52
CA ALA A 92 -20.70 -10.54 7.86
C ALA A 92 -20.92 -11.94 8.52
N ARG A 93 -20.13 -12.96 8.11
CA ARG A 93 -20.18 -14.27 8.76
C ARG A 93 -19.58 -14.23 10.18
N LEU A 94 -18.50 -13.46 10.39
CA LEU A 94 -17.93 -13.29 11.74
C LEU A 94 -18.93 -12.67 12.71
N CYS A 95 -19.65 -11.62 12.27
CA CYS A 95 -20.71 -11.01 13.07
C CYS A 95 -21.77 -12.03 13.47
N ARG A 96 -22.27 -12.84 12.53
CA ARG A 96 -23.29 -13.87 12.80
C ARG A 96 -22.80 -14.97 13.76
N CYS A 97 -21.58 -15.47 13.58
CA CYS A 97 -21.03 -16.49 14.48
C CYS A 97 -20.85 -15.98 15.92
N HIS A 98 -20.63 -14.67 16.10
CA HIS A 98 -20.58 -14.07 17.44
C HIS A 98 -21.95 -14.07 18.12
N GLU A 99 -23.00 -13.79 17.37
CA GLU A 99 -24.38 -13.73 17.87
C GLU A 99 -24.96 -15.10 18.22
N GLU A 100 -24.69 -16.14 17.44
CA GLU A 100 -25.09 -17.52 17.75
C GLU A 100 -24.56 -17.98 19.12
N ILE A 101 -23.43 -17.38 19.57
CA ILE A 101 -22.86 -17.62 20.90
C ILE A 101 -23.50 -16.71 21.96
N SER A 102 -23.89 -15.50 21.57
CA SER A 102 -24.50 -14.48 22.46
C SER A 102 -26.05 -14.59 22.54
N ALA A 103 -26.68 -15.45 21.75
CA ALA A 103 -28.13 -15.60 21.55
C ALA A 103 -28.94 -16.01 22.79
N ARG A 104 -28.49 -15.67 24.00
CA ARG A 104 -29.27 -15.68 25.25
C ARG A 104 -29.90 -14.34 25.64
N GLN A 105 -29.72 -13.30 24.83
CA GLN A 105 -30.34 -11.99 25.02
C GLN A 105 -31.06 -11.56 23.73
N GLU A 106 -32.35 -11.28 23.85
CA GLU A 106 -33.27 -10.83 22.78
C GLU A 106 -32.99 -9.40 22.32
N THR A 107 -31.80 -9.10 21.81
CA THR A 107 -31.48 -7.78 21.25
C THR A 107 -31.13 -7.88 19.75
N GLU A 108 -31.74 -6.98 18.97
CA GLU A 108 -31.55 -6.88 17.50
C GLU A 108 -30.17 -6.34 17.12
N GLY A 109 -29.09 -7.05 17.47
CA GLY A 109 -27.72 -6.66 17.14
C GLY A 109 -26.78 -6.67 18.35
N PHE A 110 -25.50 -6.32 18.14
CA PHE A 110 -24.50 -6.24 19.19
C PHE A 110 -23.66 -4.96 19.07
N GLU A 111 -23.07 -4.53 20.19
CA GLU A 111 -22.07 -3.47 20.23
C GLU A 111 -20.68 -4.06 20.48
N LEU A 112 -19.66 -3.45 19.87
CA LEU A 112 -18.27 -3.85 20.04
C LEU A 112 -17.40 -2.62 20.23
N ASP A 113 -16.60 -2.63 21.30
CA ASP A 113 -15.64 -1.57 21.60
C ASP A 113 -14.28 -1.92 21.02
N LEU A 114 -13.68 -0.93 20.38
CA LEU A 114 -12.42 -1.05 19.66
C LEU A 114 -11.38 -0.10 20.27
N PHE A 115 -10.20 -0.64 20.54
CA PHE A 115 -9.05 0.04 21.14
C PHE A 115 -7.87 -0.04 20.16
N PHE A 116 -7.60 1.02 19.39
CA PHE A 116 -6.57 1.02 18.33
C PHE A 116 -6.69 -0.19 17.37
N GLY A 117 -7.93 -0.51 16.94
CA GLY A 117 -8.20 -1.64 16.07
C GLY A 117 -8.15 -3.03 16.73
N LYS A 118 -8.09 -3.09 18.06
CA LYS A 118 -8.21 -4.30 18.87
C LYS A 118 -9.56 -4.34 19.57
N CYS A 119 -9.99 -5.52 19.96
CA CYS A 119 -11.20 -5.73 20.78
C CYS A 119 -10.97 -6.88 21.76
N GLY A 120 -11.89 -7.04 22.71
CA GLY A 120 -11.81 -8.09 23.74
C GLY A 120 -12.06 -9.51 23.21
N ASP A 121 -12.67 -9.68 22.03
CA ASP A 121 -12.91 -11.00 21.42
C ASP A 121 -11.95 -11.26 20.26
N PRO A 122 -11.03 -12.25 20.39
CA PRO A 122 -10.10 -12.64 19.34
C PRO A 122 -10.79 -13.04 18.02
N LYS A 123 -12.04 -13.50 18.05
CA LYS A 123 -12.80 -13.90 16.85
C LYS A 123 -13.19 -12.68 16.01
N LEU A 124 -13.37 -11.54 16.63
CA LEU A 124 -13.78 -10.28 16.00
C LEU A 124 -12.58 -9.37 15.67
N GLU A 125 -11.34 -9.76 15.96
CA GLU A 125 -10.16 -8.94 15.65
C GLU A 125 -10.10 -8.50 14.18
N ARG A 126 -10.48 -9.37 13.23
CA ARG A 126 -10.51 -9.00 11.80
C ARG A 126 -11.52 -7.89 11.51
N LEU A 127 -12.67 -7.89 12.20
CA LEU A 127 -13.66 -6.83 12.09
C LEU A 127 -13.13 -5.54 12.72
N ALA A 128 -12.50 -5.63 13.89
CA ALA A 128 -11.90 -4.50 14.58
C ALA A 128 -10.81 -3.83 13.71
N HIS A 129 -9.92 -4.59 13.11
CA HIS A 129 -8.90 -4.10 12.17
C HIS A 129 -9.53 -3.45 10.94
N PHE A 130 -10.53 -4.08 10.33
CA PHE A 130 -11.22 -3.52 9.17
C PHE A 130 -11.85 -2.16 9.46
N VAL A 131 -12.45 -1.98 10.63
CA VAL A 131 -13.04 -0.69 11.05
C VAL A 131 -11.94 0.34 11.29
N PHE A 132 -10.89 -0.04 12.00
CA PHE A 132 -9.77 0.87 12.30
C PHE A 132 -9.06 1.35 11.01
N ASP A 133 -8.88 0.49 10.02
CA ASP A 133 -8.27 0.85 8.74
C ASP A 133 -9.09 1.91 7.98
N GLN A 134 -10.41 1.94 8.16
CA GLN A 134 -11.29 2.92 7.51
C GLN A 134 -11.54 4.16 8.36
N TYR A 135 -11.54 4.00 9.68
CA TYR A 135 -11.81 5.02 10.67
C TYR A 135 -10.72 5.00 11.75
N PRO A 136 -9.48 5.42 11.44
CA PRO A 136 -8.40 5.44 12.42
C PRO A 136 -8.76 6.34 13.60
N SER A 137 -9.13 5.73 14.73
CA SER A 137 -9.44 6.41 15.99
C SER A 137 -9.02 5.54 17.16
N PRO A 138 -8.48 6.14 18.25
CA PRO A 138 -8.02 5.38 19.42
C PRO A 138 -9.10 4.54 20.07
N LEU A 139 -10.29 5.10 20.18
CA LEU A 139 -11.44 4.53 20.87
C LEU A 139 -12.68 4.64 19.97
N LEU A 140 -13.29 3.53 19.65
CA LEU A 140 -14.53 3.47 18.87
C LEU A 140 -15.51 2.47 19.46
N ARG A 141 -16.80 2.76 19.36
CA ARG A 141 -17.89 1.78 19.52
C ARG A 141 -18.57 1.59 18.18
N ILE A 142 -18.75 0.35 17.77
CA ILE A 142 -19.53 -0.01 16.60
C ILE A 142 -20.81 -0.72 17.04
N SER A 143 -21.90 -0.43 16.36
CA SER A 143 -23.17 -1.18 16.48
C SER A 143 -23.38 -1.95 15.19
N CYS A 144 -23.61 -3.24 15.28
CA CYS A 144 -23.89 -4.13 14.16
C CYS A 144 -25.34 -4.61 14.23
N ASN A 145 -26.02 -4.69 13.07
CA ASN A 145 -27.35 -5.31 12.98
C ASN A 145 -27.24 -6.72 12.38
N ASN A 146 -28.34 -7.49 12.53
CA ASN A 146 -28.50 -8.87 12.08
C ASN A 146 -29.13 -9.00 10.71
N GLU A 147 -29.30 -7.91 9.97
CA GLU A 147 -29.88 -7.97 8.64
C GLU A 147 -28.99 -8.79 7.68
N GLN A 148 -29.60 -9.30 6.63
CA GLN A 148 -28.84 -10.01 5.60
C GLN A 148 -28.64 -9.11 4.38
N PRO A 149 -27.36 -8.71 4.09
CA PRO A 149 -26.12 -8.96 4.81
C PRO A 149 -25.96 -8.12 6.08
N ALA A 150 -25.30 -8.65 7.12
CA ALA A 150 -25.00 -7.90 8.34
C ALA A 150 -24.23 -6.60 8.01
N GLN A 151 -24.59 -5.53 8.69
CA GLN A 151 -24.06 -4.18 8.46
C GLN A 151 -23.65 -3.56 9.79
N ILE A 152 -22.62 -2.71 9.72
CA ILE A 152 -22.34 -1.78 10.80
C ILE A 152 -23.30 -0.60 10.62
N THR A 153 -24.20 -0.42 11.56
CA THR A 153 -25.24 0.62 11.53
C THR A 153 -24.75 1.93 12.11
N ARG A 154 -23.81 1.86 13.06
CA ARG A 154 -23.26 3.04 13.73
C ARG A 154 -21.79 2.83 14.10
N ILE A 155 -21.00 3.87 13.92
CA ILE A 155 -19.63 3.97 14.43
C ILE A 155 -19.55 5.30 15.18
N ARG A 156 -19.14 5.28 16.44
CA ARG A 156 -18.94 6.49 17.23
C ARG A 156 -17.64 6.44 18.02
N PRO A 157 -17.00 7.59 18.26
CA PRO A 157 -15.95 7.68 19.25
C PRO A 157 -16.45 7.29 20.64
N LEU A 158 -15.56 6.71 21.45
CA LEU A 158 -15.75 6.51 22.88
C LEU A 158 -14.87 7.47 23.67
N SER A 159 -15.32 7.89 24.85
CA SER A 159 -14.48 8.61 25.80
C SER A 159 -13.87 7.65 26.83
N LEU A 160 -12.74 8.05 27.43
CA LEU A 160 -12.14 7.29 28.54
C LEU A 160 -13.08 7.10 29.73
N GLY A 161 -13.95 8.09 29.99
CA GLY A 161 -14.92 8.03 31.08
C GLY A 161 -16.08 7.06 30.88
N GLU A 162 -16.25 6.52 29.67
CA GLU A 162 -17.27 5.50 29.37
C GLU A 162 -16.77 4.07 29.58
N LEU A 163 -15.47 3.88 29.83
CA LEU A 163 -14.85 2.56 29.93
C LEU A 163 -15.01 1.96 31.33
N ASP A 164 -15.47 0.72 31.41
CA ASP A 164 -15.39 -0.07 32.63
C ASP A 164 -13.96 -0.56 32.92
N ASP A 165 -13.72 -1.15 34.10
CA ASP A 165 -12.38 -1.58 34.54
C ASP A 165 -11.72 -2.56 33.54
N HIS A 166 -12.49 -3.50 32.98
CA HIS A 166 -11.98 -4.46 32.01
C HIS A 166 -11.62 -3.78 30.67
N GLN A 167 -12.43 -2.85 30.24
CA GLN A 167 -12.19 -2.05 29.02
C GLN A 167 -10.99 -1.12 29.20
N GLN A 168 -10.75 -0.59 30.40
CA GLN A 168 -9.56 0.20 30.73
C GLN A 168 -8.28 -0.63 30.62
N ASP A 169 -8.29 -1.88 31.07
CA ASP A 169 -7.16 -2.81 30.91
C ASP A 169 -6.89 -3.11 29.43
N LEU A 170 -7.93 -3.38 28.64
CA LEU A 170 -7.81 -3.60 27.20
C LEU A 170 -7.29 -2.35 26.47
N PHE A 171 -7.75 -1.18 26.85
CA PHE A 171 -7.25 0.08 26.30
C PHE A 171 -5.76 0.28 26.64
N ALA A 172 -5.38 0.10 27.93
CA ALA A 172 -3.99 0.24 28.37
C ALA A 172 -3.05 -0.71 27.61
N ASP A 173 -3.44 -1.97 27.45
CA ASP A 173 -2.72 -2.97 26.67
C ASP A 173 -2.59 -2.59 25.18
N SER A 174 -3.67 -2.06 24.61
CA SER A 174 -3.70 -1.65 23.22
C SER A 174 -2.86 -0.39 22.99
N LEU A 175 -2.93 0.57 23.88
CA LEU A 175 -2.10 1.77 23.89
C LEU A 175 -0.61 1.41 24.06
N ASP A 176 -0.26 0.51 25.02
CA ASP A 176 1.11 0.04 25.19
C ASP A 176 1.65 -0.65 23.93
N ARG A 177 0.83 -1.46 23.28
CA ARG A 177 1.21 -2.11 22.00
C ARG A 177 1.35 -1.10 20.87
N PHE A 178 0.45 -0.13 20.78
CA PHE A 178 0.53 0.96 19.81
C PHE A 178 1.77 1.82 20.03
N ASN A 179 2.14 2.05 21.30
CA ASN A 179 3.29 2.87 21.70
C ASN A 179 4.58 2.08 21.97
N ARG A 180 4.60 0.74 21.83
CA ARG A 180 5.73 -0.13 22.24
C ARG A 180 7.11 0.34 21.79
N LYS A 181 7.23 0.92 20.61
CA LYS A 181 8.49 1.46 20.10
C LYS A 181 8.94 2.71 20.83
N ILE A 182 8.05 3.45 21.45
CA ILE A 182 8.31 4.74 22.08
C ILE A 182 8.71 4.56 23.55
N TRP A 183 8.12 3.58 24.25
CA TRP A 183 8.30 3.39 25.70
C TRP A 183 9.35 2.36 26.11
N ARG A 184 9.72 1.43 25.22
CA ARG A 184 10.61 0.29 25.57
C ARG A 184 12.03 0.35 24.98
N GLN A 185 12.49 1.47 24.46
CA GLN A 185 13.89 1.55 24.02
C GLN A 185 14.86 1.56 25.21
N PRO A 186 15.86 0.64 25.29
CA PRO A 186 16.92 0.71 26.28
C PRO A 186 17.67 2.02 26.12
N ARG A 187 17.96 2.71 27.25
CA ARG A 187 18.64 4.02 27.30
C ARG A 187 20.03 4.11 26.63
N SER A 188 20.51 3.06 25.96
CA SER A 188 21.88 2.97 25.41
C SER A 188 22.02 3.05 23.89
N LYS A 189 20.94 3.16 23.11
CA LYS A 189 21.03 3.32 21.66
C LYS A 189 20.76 4.76 21.25
N LYS A 190 21.60 5.31 20.34
CA LYS A 190 21.33 6.61 19.71
C LYS A 190 19.90 6.59 19.16
N PRO A 191 19.08 7.63 19.42
CA PRO A 191 17.72 7.68 18.91
C PRO A 191 17.76 7.61 17.37
N MET A 192 16.99 6.70 16.79
CA MET A 192 16.79 6.64 15.36
C MET A 192 15.97 7.87 14.93
N ARG A 193 16.28 8.40 13.76
CA ARG A 193 15.69 9.67 13.31
C ARG A 193 14.27 9.48 12.78
N TYR A 194 13.99 8.34 12.12
CA TYR A 194 12.73 8.01 11.48
C TYR A 194 12.39 6.54 11.66
N ASP A 195 11.09 6.25 11.71
CA ASP A 195 10.53 4.90 11.71
C ASP A 195 9.96 4.57 10.31
N LEU A 196 10.47 3.51 9.68
CA LEU A 196 10.06 3.04 8.36
C LEU A 196 9.41 1.67 8.45
N ALA A 197 8.15 1.56 8.07
CA ALA A 197 7.49 0.28 7.84
C ALA A 197 7.88 -0.26 6.46
N ILE A 198 8.36 -1.50 6.38
CA ILE A 198 8.54 -2.22 5.12
C ILE A 198 7.49 -3.33 5.10
N TYR A 199 6.43 -3.11 4.32
CA TYR A 199 5.31 -4.05 4.23
C TYR A 199 5.58 -5.15 3.24
N TYR A 200 5.42 -6.41 3.64
CA TYR A 200 5.64 -7.58 2.79
C TYR A 200 4.73 -8.74 3.19
N ASP A 201 4.53 -9.70 2.27
CA ASP A 201 3.90 -10.98 2.56
C ASP A 201 4.95 -12.10 2.52
N PRO A 202 5.20 -12.80 3.65
CA PRO A 202 6.17 -13.90 3.68
C PRO A 202 5.75 -15.14 2.87
N GLN A 203 4.49 -15.21 2.43
CA GLN A 203 3.93 -16.33 1.65
C GLN A 203 3.77 -15.99 0.16
N GLU A 204 4.10 -14.77 -0.26
CA GLU A 204 3.99 -14.39 -1.67
C GLU A 204 4.95 -15.20 -2.53
N ALA A 205 4.42 -15.82 -3.60
CA ALA A 205 5.20 -16.69 -4.47
C ALA A 205 6.27 -15.94 -5.29
N PHE A 206 5.96 -14.69 -5.68
CA PHE A 206 6.83 -13.82 -6.49
C PHE A 206 6.89 -12.43 -5.86
N PRO A 207 7.55 -12.27 -4.69
CA PRO A 207 7.62 -10.96 -4.05
C PRO A 207 8.53 -10.02 -4.85
N PRO A 208 8.28 -8.71 -4.80
CA PRO A 208 9.15 -7.71 -5.45
C PRO A 208 10.51 -7.54 -4.76
N SER A 209 10.73 -8.20 -3.61
CA SER A 209 12.03 -8.32 -2.95
C SER A 209 12.17 -9.67 -2.26
N ASN A 210 13.24 -10.38 -2.56
CA ASN A 210 13.57 -11.58 -1.81
C ASN A 210 13.97 -11.26 -0.35
N LYS A 211 13.94 -12.27 0.51
CA LYS A 211 14.22 -12.12 1.95
C LYS A 211 15.59 -11.48 2.23
N SER A 212 16.59 -11.75 1.40
CA SER A 212 17.91 -11.16 1.54
C SER A 212 17.90 -9.66 1.27
N ALA A 213 17.18 -9.21 0.25
CA ALA A 213 17.00 -7.80 -0.07
C ALA A 213 16.24 -7.07 1.04
N LEU A 214 15.17 -7.66 1.59
CA LEU A 214 14.44 -7.08 2.73
C LEU A 214 15.36 -6.89 3.94
N ASN A 215 16.18 -7.88 4.26
CA ASN A 215 17.15 -7.77 5.34
C ASN A 215 18.22 -6.71 5.08
N LEU A 216 18.65 -6.53 3.82
CA LEU A 216 19.59 -5.48 3.42
C LEU A 216 18.97 -4.09 3.60
N PHE A 217 17.70 -3.88 3.22
CA PHE A 217 16.99 -2.63 3.50
C PHE A 217 17.01 -2.32 5.00
N VAL A 218 16.67 -3.28 5.86
CA VAL A 218 16.68 -3.08 7.32
C VAL A 218 18.10 -2.76 7.85
N ASN A 219 19.11 -3.49 7.37
CA ASN A 219 20.49 -3.30 7.81
C ASN A 219 21.08 -1.96 7.38
N GLU A 220 20.83 -1.55 6.11
CA GLU A 220 21.31 -0.27 5.61
C GLU A 220 20.51 0.91 6.21
N ALA A 221 19.21 0.76 6.46
CA ALA A 221 18.41 1.73 7.19
C ALA A 221 18.99 2.03 8.58
N LYS A 222 19.38 1.00 9.33
CA LYS A 222 19.99 1.14 10.64
C LYS A 222 21.29 1.96 10.59
N LYS A 223 22.13 1.79 9.56
CA LYS A 223 23.36 2.58 9.36
C LYS A 223 23.06 4.05 9.07
N MET A 224 21.87 4.34 8.54
CA MET A 224 21.39 5.68 8.22
C MET A 224 20.54 6.30 9.34
N ASN A 225 20.54 5.72 10.54
CA ASN A 225 19.71 6.12 11.69
C ASN A 225 18.20 6.07 11.39
N ILE A 226 17.77 5.11 10.58
CA ILE A 226 16.37 4.80 10.31
C ILE A 226 16.04 3.48 11.01
N ASN A 227 14.99 3.45 11.81
CA ASN A 227 14.44 2.24 12.40
C ASN A 227 13.47 1.61 11.38
N ALA A 228 13.96 0.70 10.54
CA ALA A 228 13.14 -0.02 9.59
C ALA A 228 12.65 -1.34 10.18
N GLU A 229 11.35 -1.59 10.06
CA GLU A 229 10.70 -2.82 10.52
C GLU A 229 9.97 -3.50 9.38
N LEU A 230 10.18 -4.82 9.28
CA LEU A 230 9.38 -5.67 8.39
C LEU A 230 8.01 -5.91 9.02
N ILE A 231 6.96 -5.48 8.37
CA ILE A 231 5.58 -5.63 8.82
C ILE A 231 4.76 -6.44 7.83
N THR A 232 3.73 -7.11 8.32
CA THR A 232 2.80 -7.94 7.56
C THR A 232 1.37 -7.43 7.73
N GLU A 233 0.38 -8.08 7.09
CA GLU A 233 -1.04 -7.75 7.25
C GLU A 233 -1.48 -7.74 8.73
N LYS A 234 -0.88 -8.58 9.58
CA LYS A 234 -1.18 -8.63 11.01
C LYS A 234 -0.77 -7.37 11.77
N ASP A 235 0.17 -6.62 11.21
CA ASP A 235 0.72 -5.40 11.79
C ASP A 235 0.07 -4.14 11.20
N SER A 236 -0.91 -4.27 10.29
CA SER A 236 -1.52 -3.14 9.58
C SER A 236 -2.10 -2.07 10.52
N ALA A 237 -2.67 -2.48 11.65
CA ALA A 237 -3.18 -1.56 12.69
C ALA A 237 -2.08 -0.68 13.32
N ARG A 238 -0.80 -1.06 13.18
CA ARG A 238 0.36 -0.32 13.68
C ARG A 238 0.92 0.68 12.67
N LEU A 239 0.28 0.83 11.50
CA LEU A 239 0.80 1.69 10.44
C LEU A 239 1.08 3.12 10.92
N MET A 240 0.24 3.65 11.82
CA MET A 240 0.40 5.00 12.36
C MET A 240 1.60 5.19 13.31
N GLU A 241 2.27 4.11 13.73
CA GLU A 241 3.50 4.19 14.52
C GLU A 241 4.70 4.65 13.67
N PHE A 242 4.60 4.59 12.34
CA PHE A 242 5.69 4.84 11.41
C PHE A 242 5.62 6.23 10.78
N ASP A 243 6.78 6.75 10.37
CA ASP A 243 6.91 8.00 9.60
C ASP A 243 6.73 7.76 8.10
N ALA A 244 7.05 6.55 7.65
CA ALA A 244 7.00 6.18 6.25
C ALA A 244 6.61 4.72 6.04
N LEU A 245 6.04 4.45 4.86
CA LEU A 245 5.67 3.10 4.40
C LEU A 245 6.40 2.78 3.09
N PHE A 246 7.11 1.66 3.07
CA PHE A 246 7.66 1.06 1.86
C PHE A 246 6.93 -0.26 1.56
N ILE A 247 6.22 -0.31 0.44
CA ILE A 247 5.47 -1.49 0.03
C ILE A 247 6.41 -2.42 -0.74
N ARG A 248 6.52 -3.68 -0.27
CA ARG A 248 7.31 -4.75 -0.90
C ARG A 248 6.51 -6.04 -1.05
N GLN A 249 5.23 -5.90 -1.39
CA GLN A 249 4.31 -6.93 -1.85
C GLN A 249 3.68 -6.47 -3.15
N THR A 250 3.38 -7.39 -4.07
CA THR A 250 2.71 -7.08 -5.35
C THR A 250 1.45 -6.24 -5.10
N THR A 251 1.35 -5.17 -5.85
CA THR A 251 0.29 -4.17 -5.72
C THR A 251 -0.88 -4.48 -6.65
N ALA A 252 -2.08 -4.21 -6.19
CA ALA A 252 -3.29 -4.19 -7.01
C ALA A 252 -4.35 -3.32 -6.34
N VAL A 253 -5.22 -2.68 -7.10
CA VAL A 253 -6.24 -1.74 -6.57
C VAL A 253 -7.22 -2.42 -5.61
N ASN A 254 -7.50 -3.70 -5.78
CA ASN A 254 -8.35 -4.50 -4.90
C ASN A 254 -7.60 -5.22 -3.77
N ASN A 255 -6.31 -4.93 -3.57
CA ASN A 255 -5.44 -5.57 -2.59
C ASN A 255 -5.28 -4.71 -1.32
N ILE A 256 -4.79 -5.33 -0.24
CA ILE A 256 -4.41 -4.67 1.01
C ILE A 256 -3.33 -3.60 0.78
N THR A 257 -2.41 -3.82 -0.15
CA THR A 257 -1.32 -2.90 -0.49
C THR A 257 -1.83 -1.52 -0.91
N TYR A 258 -2.90 -1.46 -1.72
CA TYR A 258 -3.52 -0.20 -2.11
C TYR A 258 -4.21 0.50 -0.93
N LYS A 259 -4.91 -0.26 -0.07
CA LYS A 259 -5.54 0.29 1.15
C LYS A 259 -4.52 0.88 2.10
N LEU A 260 -3.39 0.19 2.31
CA LEU A 260 -2.29 0.68 3.14
C LEU A 260 -1.65 1.94 2.55
N ALA A 261 -1.44 1.98 1.23
CA ALA A 261 -0.94 3.16 0.55
C ALA A 261 -1.88 4.37 0.73
N GLN A 262 -3.22 4.15 0.62
CA GLN A 262 -4.22 5.19 0.87
C GLN A 262 -4.20 5.65 2.33
N ALA A 263 -4.18 4.72 3.29
CA ALA A 263 -4.14 5.05 4.71
C ALA A 263 -2.87 5.84 5.07
N ALA A 264 -1.71 5.43 4.54
CA ALA A 264 -0.45 6.15 4.72
C ALA A 264 -0.53 7.58 4.14
N GLN A 265 -1.06 7.74 2.93
CA GLN A 265 -1.22 9.06 2.31
C GLN A 265 -2.18 9.95 3.09
N GLN A 266 -3.31 9.41 3.57
CA GLN A 266 -4.28 10.15 4.39
C GLN A 266 -3.70 10.57 5.74
N ALA A 267 -2.79 9.78 6.30
CA ALA A 267 -2.07 10.10 7.53
C ALA A 267 -0.84 11.00 7.30
N ASP A 268 -0.71 11.59 6.11
CA ASP A 268 0.46 12.39 5.72
C ASP A 268 1.80 11.66 5.95
N MET A 269 1.83 10.33 5.77
CA MET A 269 3.07 9.54 5.78
C MET A 269 3.76 9.63 4.43
N VAL A 270 5.08 9.41 4.42
CA VAL A 270 5.79 9.18 3.16
C VAL A 270 5.53 7.74 2.72
N VAL A 271 5.00 7.55 1.52
CA VAL A 271 4.75 6.21 0.96
C VAL A 271 5.42 6.03 -0.39
N ILE A 272 6.01 4.88 -0.62
CA ILE A 272 6.52 4.40 -1.90
C ILE A 272 6.01 2.96 -2.09
N ASP A 273 5.16 2.70 -3.10
CA ASP A 273 4.64 3.67 -4.04
C ASP A 273 3.26 4.17 -3.57
N ASP A 274 2.93 5.39 -4.00
CA ASP A 274 1.69 6.06 -3.61
C ASP A 274 0.47 5.47 -4.35
N PRO A 275 -0.77 5.70 -3.84
CA PRO A 275 -1.98 5.11 -4.45
C PRO A 275 -2.20 5.50 -5.92
N THR A 276 -1.78 6.71 -6.31
CA THR A 276 -1.91 7.17 -7.70
C THR A 276 -0.98 6.39 -8.61
N SER A 277 0.25 6.14 -8.17
CA SER A 277 1.23 5.29 -8.88
C SER A 277 0.72 3.87 -9.05
N ILE A 278 0.14 3.28 -7.99
CA ILE A 278 -0.46 1.94 -8.04
C ILE A 278 -1.56 1.87 -9.12
N ILE A 279 -2.52 2.81 -9.12
CA ILE A 279 -3.59 2.84 -10.14
C ILE A 279 -3.02 2.93 -11.57
N ARG A 280 -2.03 3.80 -11.76
CA ARG A 280 -1.47 4.10 -13.08
C ARG A 280 -0.65 2.95 -13.65
N CYS A 281 0.02 2.18 -12.82
CA CYS A 281 0.88 1.08 -13.24
C CYS A 281 0.15 -0.25 -13.33
N THR A 282 -0.73 -0.58 -12.38
CA THR A 282 -1.35 -1.92 -12.33
C THR A 282 -2.33 -2.17 -13.46
N ASN A 283 -2.98 -1.12 -14.01
CA ASN A 283 -3.98 -1.27 -15.06
C ASN A 283 -3.41 -0.94 -16.46
N LYS A 284 -3.28 -1.97 -17.29
CA LYS A 284 -2.70 -1.87 -18.65
C LYS A 284 -3.50 -0.98 -19.61
N VAL A 285 -4.81 -0.84 -19.40
CA VAL A 285 -5.67 0.05 -20.20
C VAL A 285 -5.36 1.51 -19.84
N TYR A 286 -5.24 1.79 -18.53
CA TYR A 286 -4.84 3.13 -18.07
C TYR A 286 -3.45 3.50 -18.60
N LEU A 287 -2.49 2.58 -18.47
CA LEU A 287 -1.12 2.81 -18.90
C LEU A 287 -1.03 3.05 -20.42
N LYS A 288 -1.80 2.31 -21.22
CA LYS A 288 -1.92 2.55 -22.68
C LYS A 288 -2.37 3.98 -22.96
N GLU A 289 -3.46 4.42 -22.35
CA GLU A 289 -4.02 5.76 -22.55
C GLU A 289 -3.02 6.85 -22.12
N LEU A 290 -2.31 6.62 -21.00
CA LEU A 290 -1.29 7.52 -20.51
C LEU A 290 -0.11 7.65 -21.49
N MET A 291 0.35 6.54 -22.08
CA MET A 291 1.44 6.53 -23.04
C MET A 291 1.03 7.24 -24.34
N ASP A 292 -0.18 6.98 -24.85
CA ASP A 292 -0.71 7.62 -26.05
C ASP A 292 -0.77 9.15 -25.86
N LYS A 293 -1.35 9.63 -24.77
CA LYS A 293 -1.43 11.07 -24.45
C LYS A 293 -0.07 11.72 -24.29
N SER A 294 0.90 10.99 -23.75
CA SER A 294 2.25 11.49 -23.50
C SER A 294 3.18 11.38 -24.72
N GLY A 295 2.70 10.83 -25.83
CA GLY A 295 3.51 10.57 -27.03
C GLY A 295 4.71 9.69 -26.72
N ILE A 296 4.46 8.58 -26.00
CA ILE A 296 5.46 7.57 -25.66
C ILE A 296 5.28 6.39 -26.58
N ALA A 297 6.34 6.02 -27.27
CA ALA A 297 6.29 4.89 -28.21
C ALA A 297 6.06 3.57 -27.46
N ALA A 298 5.05 2.83 -27.88
CA ALA A 298 4.68 1.50 -27.41
C ALA A 298 4.27 0.63 -28.60
N PRO A 299 4.24 -0.69 -28.47
CA PRO A 299 3.72 -1.53 -29.55
C PRO A 299 2.26 -1.17 -29.87
N LYS A 300 1.89 -1.23 -31.15
CA LYS A 300 0.50 -1.02 -31.56
C LYS A 300 -0.43 -1.83 -30.66
N SER A 301 -1.48 -1.20 -30.17
CA SER A 301 -2.39 -1.82 -29.22
C SER A 301 -3.84 -1.41 -29.49
N MET A 302 -4.77 -2.32 -29.21
CA MET A 302 -6.21 -2.14 -29.40
C MET A 302 -6.94 -2.64 -28.15
N LEU A 303 -8.00 -1.94 -27.75
CA LEU A 303 -8.93 -2.43 -26.75
C LEU A 303 -9.97 -3.33 -27.40
N LEU A 304 -10.22 -4.48 -26.79
CA LEU A 304 -11.28 -5.39 -27.17
C LEU A 304 -12.38 -5.34 -26.11
N PHE A 305 -13.63 -5.26 -26.55
CA PHE A 305 -14.78 -5.11 -25.66
C PHE A 305 -15.66 -6.36 -25.71
N LYS A 306 -16.09 -6.87 -24.56
CA LYS A 306 -16.97 -8.03 -24.44
C LYS A 306 -18.30 -7.84 -25.19
N MET A 307 -18.86 -6.65 -25.11
CA MET A 307 -20.16 -6.33 -25.72
C MET A 307 -20.08 -6.09 -27.23
N GLU A 308 -18.86 -5.86 -27.76
CA GLU A 308 -18.61 -5.62 -29.18
C GLU A 308 -17.33 -6.40 -29.57
N PRO A 309 -17.42 -7.74 -29.62
CA PRO A 309 -16.27 -8.58 -29.91
C PRO A 309 -15.79 -8.39 -31.33
N LYS A 310 -14.48 -8.22 -31.52
CA LYS A 310 -13.84 -8.18 -32.83
C LYS A 310 -13.35 -9.56 -33.22
N SER A 311 -13.47 -9.86 -34.54
CA SER A 311 -12.92 -11.07 -35.12
C SER A 311 -11.38 -11.05 -35.13
N TYR A 312 -10.76 -12.23 -35.23
CA TYR A 312 -9.31 -12.35 -35.39
C TYR A 312 -8.83 -11.56 -36.62
N GLN A 313 -9.56 -11.59 -37.72
CA GLN A 313 -9.20 -10.89 -38.95
C GLN A 313 -9.12 -9.38 -38.72
N GLU A 314 -10.13 -8.76 -38.12
CA GLU A 314 -10.14 -7.33 -37.83
C GLU A 314 -8.96 -6.92 -36.92
N VAL A 315 -8.64 -7.73 -35.91
CA VAL A 315 -7.54 -7.45 -34.99
C VAL A 315 -6.18 -7.67 -35.65
N SER A 316 -6.05 -8.73 -36.46
CA SER A 316 -4.79 -9.06 -37.14
C SER A 316 -4.43 -8.13 -38.29
N GLU A 317 -5.42 -7.54 -38.97
CA GLU A 317 -5.19 -6.48 -39.95
C GLU A 317 -4.52 -5.24 -39.35
N TYR A 318 -4.80 -4.93 -38.08
CA TYR A 318 -4.21 -3.79 -37.40
C TYR A 318 -2.91 -4.11 -36.66
N LEU A 319 -2.84 -5.26 -35.95
CA LEU A 319 -1.74 -5.63 -35.07
C LEU A 319 -0.72 -6.58 -35.71
N GLY A 320 -1.07 -7.24 -36.80
CA GLY A 320 -0.33 -8.35 -37.39
C GLY A 320 -0.85 -9.72 -36.93
N ALA A 321 -0.49 -10.78 -37.64
CA ALA A 321 -0.96 -12.13 -37.38
C ALA A 321 -0.60 -12.67 -36.00
N LYS A 322 0.57 -12.28 -35.45
CA LYS A 322 0.96 -12.61 -34.07
C LYS A 322 0.67 -11.43 -33.16
N MET A 323 -0.06 -11.70 -32.09
CA MET A 323 -0.44 -10.67 -31.12
C MET A 323 -0.44 -11.22 -29.70
N VAL A 324 -0.36 -10.33 -28.73
CA VAL A 324 -0.45 -10.67 -27.30
C VAL A 324 -1.76 -10.12 -26.75
N ILE A 325 -2.56 -11.00 -26.15
CA ILE A 325 -3.79 -10.62 -25.46
C ILE A 325 -3.50 -10.57 -23.96
N LYS A 326 -3.90 -9.47 -23.32
CA LYS A 326 -3.64 -9.20 -21.91
C LYS A 326 -4.95 -8.87 -21.20
N ILE A 327 -5.16 -9.40 -20.01
CA ILE A 327 -6.15 -8.85 -19.07
C ILE A 327 -5.63 -7.50 -18.54
N PRO A 328 -6.52 -6.53 -18.22
CA PRO A 328 -6.10 -5.20 -17.76
C PRO A 328 -5.20 -5.24 -16.51
N ASP A 329 -5.59 -6.04 -15.52
CA ASP A 329 -4.88 -6.19 -14.25
C ASP A 329 -4.18 -7.55 -14.21
N GLY A 330 -2.88 -7.56 -13.91
CA GLY A 330 -2.10 -8.80 -13.79
C GLY A 330 -0.60 -8.49 -13.77
N SER A 331 0.14 -9.31 -13.02
CA SER A 331 1.58 -9.20 -12.82
C SER A 331 2.27 -10.50 -13.23
N PHE A 332 3.59 -10.48 -13.41
CA PHE A 332 4.42 -11.67 -13.66
C PHE A 332 3.96 -12.52 -14.84
N SER A 333 3.55 -11.91 -15.94
CA SER A 333 3.04 -12.58 -17.15
C SER A 333 1.73 -13.37 -16.94
N ILE A 334 1.08 -13.28 -15.79
CA ILE A 334 -0.22 -13.92 -15.55
C ILE A 334 -1.30 -13.16 -16.32
N GLY A 335 -2.16 -13.88 -17.05
CA GLY A 335 -3.20 -13.28 -17.88
C GLY A 335 -2.66 -12.62 -19.17
N VAL A 336 -1.45 -13.01 -19.62
CA VAL A 336 -0.82 -12.57 -20.85
C VAL A 336 -0.58 -13.77 -21.76
N SER A 337 -1.23 -13.79 -22.93
CA SER A 337 -1.23 -14.93 -23.84
C SER A 337 -0.82 -14.52 -25.26
N LEU A 338 0.02 -15.31 -25.91
CA LEU A 338 0.36 -15.16 -27.31
C LEU A 338 -0.69 -15.85 -28.17
N VAL A 339 -1.15 -15.14 -29.18
CA VAL A 339 -2.06 -15.63 -30.23
C VAL A 339 -1.30 -15.61 -31.56
N GLU A 340 -1.26 -16.74 -32.25
CA GLU A 340 -0.54 -16.90 -33.51
C GLU A 340 -1.45 -17.18 -34.68
N ASN A 341 -2.73 -17.50 -34.44
CA ASN A 341 -3.72 -17.81 -35.45
C ASN A 341 -5.16 -17.65 -34.91
N GLU A 342 -6.13 -17.75 -35.79
CA GLU A 342 -7.56 -17.58 -35.50
C GLU A 342 -8.10 -18.60 -34.50
N GLU A 343 -7.68 -19.86 -34.59
CA GLU A 343 -8.12 -20.93 -33.67
C GLU A 343 -7.70 -20.62 -32.23
N ALA A 344 -6.45 -20.18 -32.06
CA ALA A 344 -5.93 -19.76 -30.74
C ALA A 344 -6.65 -18.53 -30.21
N TYR A 345 -6.99 -17.58 -31.08
CA TYR A 345 -7.75 -16.39 -30.72
C TYR A 345 -9.13 -16.73 -30.16
N ILE A 346 -9.90 -17.53 -30.91
CA ILE A 346 -11.27 -17.92 -30.54
C ILE A 346 -11.26 -18.68 -29.20
N LYS A 347 -10.34 -19.63 -29.01
CA LYS A 347 -10.23 -20.40 -27.78
C LYS A 347 -9.87 -19.56 -26.55
N LEU A 348 -9.18 -18.44 -26.76
CA LEU A 348 -8.66 -17.59 -25.68
C LEU A 348 -9.62 -16.48 -25.28
N ILE A 349 -10.27 -15.83 -26.23
CA ILE A 349 -11.00 -14.59 -26.01
C ILE A 349 -12.20 -14.79 -25.10
N GLU A 350 -13.01 -15.82 -25.34
CA GLU A 350 -14.22 -16.07 -24.56
C GLU A 350 -13.93 -16.35 -23.07
N PRO A 351 -12.98 -17.24 -22.70
CA PRO A 351 -12.58 -17.41 -21.31
C PRO A 351 -12.06 -16.12 -20.64
N LEU A 352 -11.27 -15.31 -21.34
CA LEU A 352 -10.75 -14.07 -20.80
C LEU A 352 -11.86 -13.04 -20.53
N PHE A 353 -12.88 -12.99 -21.38
CA PHE A 353 -14.04 -12.13 -21.17
C PHE A 353 -14.97 -12.57 -20.03
N GLN A 354 -14.78 -13.77 -19.47
CA GLN A 354 -15.44 -14.12 -18.21
C GLN A 354 -14.81 -13.37 -17.00
N HIS A 355 -13.54 -12.94 -17.12
CA HIS A 355 -12.80 -12.28 -16.06
C HIS A 355 -12.74 -10.75 -16.20
N SER A 356 -12.90 -10.23 -17.42
CA SER A 356 -12.83 -8.78 -17.68
C SER A 356 -13.76 -8.38 -18.81
N SER A 357 -14.39 -7.21 -18.71
CA SER A 357 -15.20 -6.65 -19.79
C SER A 357 -14.37 -6.03 -20.91
N ILE A 358 -13.08 -5.78 -20.66
CA ILE A 358 -12.14 -5.17 -21.60
C ILE A 358 -10.85 -5.99 -21.59
N LEU A 359 -10.27 -6.25 -22.76
CA LEU A 359 -8.95 -6.84 -22.90
C LEU A 359 -8.06 -5.90 -23.74
N LEU A 360 -6.75 -6.00 -23.53
CA LEU A 360 -5.75 -5.30 -24.34
C LEU A 360 -5.13 -6.28 -25.34
N ALA A 361 -5.34 -6.07 -26.64
CA ALA A 361 -4.60 -6.71 -27.69
C ALA A 361 -3.42 -5.84 -28.10
N GLN A 362 -2.24 -6.43 -28.24
CA GLN A 362 -1.00 -5.72 -28.55
C GLN A 362 -0.20 -6.48 -29.60
N ALA A 363 0.40 -5.78 -30.57
CA ALA A 363 1.29 -6.38 -31.56
C ALA A 363 2.44 -7.11 -30.88
N PHE A 364 2.74 -8.33 -31.33
CA PHE A 364 3.84 -9.10 -30.80
C PHE A 364 5.19 -8.52 -31.27
N VAL A 365 6.05 -8.20 -30.33
CA VAL A 365 7.39 -7.67 -30.58
C VAL A 365 8.43 -8.67 -30.08
N PRO A 366 9.04 -9.49 -30.93
CA PRO A 366 10.05 -10.46 -30.51
C PRO A 366 11.38 -9.78 -30.19
N THR A 367 11.98 -10.15 -29.05
CA THR A 367 13.30 -9.69 -28.62
C THR A 367 14.01 -10.83 -27.89
N GLU A 368 15.33 -10.82 -27.84
CA GLU A 368 16.09 -11.78 -27.03
C GLU A 368 16.01 -11.47 -25.55
N TYR A 369 15.90 -10.20 -25.21
CA TYR A 369 15.76 -9.69 -23.85
C TYR A 369 14.92 -8.42 -23.84
N ASP A 370 14.36 -8.13 -22.68
CA ASP A 370 13.73 -6.85 -22.37
C ASP A 370 14.65 -6.07 -21.44
N TRP A 371 14.72 -4.78 -21.66
CA TRP A 371 15.29 -3.87 -20.69
C TRP A 371 14.32 -3.66 -19.54
N ARG A 372 14.81 -3.78 -18.31
CA ARG A 372 14.15 -3.23 -17.14
C ARG A 372 14.99 -2.11 -16.54
N ILE A 373 14.47 -0.92 -16.59
CA ILE A 373 15.12 0.28 -16.06
C ILE A 373 14.43 0.65 -14.74
N GLY A 374 15.16 0.54 -13.63
CA GLY A 374 14.68 1.04 -12.33
C GLY A 374 14.82 2.55 -12.28
N VAL A 375 13.70 3.24 -12.05
CA VAL A 375 13.63 4.70 -11.97
C VAL A 375 13.06 5.08 -10.61
N LEU A 376 13.79 5.90 -9.86
CA LEU A 376 13.35 6.45 -8.58
C LEU A 376 13.34 7.97 -8.67
N ASN A 377 12.19 8.58 -8.40
CA ASN A 377 12.03 10.05 -8.44
C ASN A 377 12.60 10.70 -9.72
N GLY A 378 12.38 10.05 -10.87
CA GLY A 378 12.84 10.53 -12.18
C GLY A 378 14.30 10.19 -12.54
N GLU A 379 15.08 9.54 -11.66
CA GLU A 379 16.44 9.15 -11.91
C GLU A 379 16.58 7.63 -12.09
N CYS A 380 17.35 7.21 -13.14
CA CYS A 380 17.65 5.80 -13.37
C CYS A 380 18.65 5.30 -12.32
N ILE A 381 18.26 4.31 -11.52
CA ILE A 381 19.09 3.78 -10.43
C ILE A 381 19.70 2.42 -10.72
N TYR A 382 19.09 1.60 -11.56
CA TYR A 382 19.65 0.35 -12.08
C TYR A 382 19.13 0.04 -13.48
N ALA A 383 19.80 -0.85 -14.18
CA ALA A 383 19.38 -1.35 -15.48
C ALA A 383 19.69 -2.83 -15.61
N CYS A 384 18.71 -3.61 -16.08
CA CYS A 384 18.84 -5.04 -16.30
C CYS A 384 18.38 -5.41 -17.71
N LYS A 385 19.03 -6.43 -18.28
CA LYS A 385 18.56 -7.18 -19.44
C LYS A 385 17.95 -8.48 -18.96
N TYR A 386 16.65 -8.61 -19.06
CA TYR A 386 15.93 -9.82 -18.73
C TYR A 386 15.74 -10.66 -19.99
N TYR A 387 16.50 -11.75 -20.11
CA TYR A 387 16.42 -12.64 -21.25
C TYR A 387 15.17 -13.50 -21.21
N MET A 388 14.65 -13.84 -22.37
CA MET A 388 13.51 -14.73 -22.47
C MET A 388 13.86 -16.12 -21.92
N ALA A 389 12.89 -16.75 -21.24
CA ALA A 389 13.07 -18.12 -20.76
C ALA A 389 13.34 -19.06 -21.95
N ARG A 390 14.25 -20.04 -21.76
CA ARG A 390 14.69 -20.90 -22.85
C ARG A 390 13.52 -21.59 -23.56
N GLY A 391 13.38 -21.31 -24.86
CA GLY A 391 12.30 -21.83 -25.70
C GLY A 391 10.92 -21.19 -25.42
N HIS A 392 10.90 -20.01 -24.80
CA HIS A 392 9.70 -19.25 -24.53
C HIS A 392 9.83 -17.79 -24.98
N TRP A 393 8.70 -17.14 -25.23
CA TRP A 393 8.65 -15.75 -25.70
C TRP A 393 8.54 -14.72 -24.56
N GLN A 394 8.44 -15.19 -23.31
CA GLN A 394 8.37 -14.37 -22.11
C GLN A 394 9.57 -14.63 -21.20
N ILE A 395 9.86 -13.68 -20.32
CA ILE A 395 10.90 -13.76 -19.28
C ILE A 395 10.57 -14.90 -18.30
N TYR A 396 9.29 -15.05 -17.93
CA TYR A 396 8.81 -16.10 -17.05
C TYR A 396 8.02 -17.14 -17.83
N HIS A 397 8.33 -18.41 -17.62
CA HIS A 397 7.60 -19.53 -18.17
C HIS A 397 6.97 -20.34 -17.03
N HIS A 398 5.68 -20.14 -16.80
CA HIS A 398 4.88 -20.88 -15.83
C HIS A 398 4.43 -22.20 -16.46
N LYS A 399 4.95 -23.34 -15.96
CA LYS A 399 4.52 -24.64 -16.41
C LYS A 399 3.27 -25.10 -15.68
N SER A 400 2.45 -25.91 -16.32
CA SER A 400 1.28 -26.58 -15.72
C SER A 400 1.62 -27.44 -14.49
N SER A 401 2.90 -27.83 -14.32
CA SER A 401 3.42 -28.54 -13.15
C SER A 401 3.72 -27.64 -11.94
N GLY A 402 3.41 -26.32 -11.99
CA GLY A 402 3.71 -25.36 -10.93
C GLY A 402 5.16 -24.84 -10.90
N LEU A 403 6.05 -25.39 -11.73
CA LEU A 403 7.44 -24.91 -11.83
C LEU A 403 7.51 -23.68 -12.74
N THR A 404 8.06 -22.58 -12.21
CA THR A 404 8.39 -21.37 -13.00
C THR A 404 9.87 -21.41 -13.38
N ARG A 405 10.17 -21.18 -14.67
CA ARG A 405 11.52 -20.93 -15.17
C ARG A 405 11.64 -19.48 -15.59
N SER A 406 12.69 -18.81 -15.13
CA SER A 406 13.04 -17.47 -15.59
C SER A 406 14.23 -17.54 -16.58
N GLY A 407 14.33 -16.53 -17.42
CA GLY A 407 15.53 -16.30 -18.22
C GLY A 407 16.70 -15.80 -17.37
N ARG A 408 17.89 -15.71 -18.00
CA ARG A 408 19.05 -15.06 -17.39
C ARG A 408 18.79 -13.56 -17.23
N VAL A 409 19.42 -12.96 -16.23
CA VAL A 409 19.43 -11.51 -16.04
C VAL A 409 20.86 -11.02 -16.06
N ASP A 410 21.14 -9.99 -16.85
CA ASP A 410 22.40 -9.28 -16.85
C ASP A 410 22.15 -7.85 -16.34
N THR A 411 22.72 -7.51 -15.20
CA THR A 411 22.62 -6.16 -14.62
C THR A 411 23.80 -5.32 -15.08
N LEU A 412 23.52 -4.07 -15.46
CA LEU A 412 24.50 -3.12 -15.99
C LEU A 412 24.48 -1.82 -15.18
N PRO A 413 25.61 -1.08 -15.18
CA PRO A 413 25.60 0.27 -14.63
C PRO A 413 24.61 1.16 -15.39
N ALA A 414 23.73 1.88 -14.68
CA ALA A 414 22.67 2.67 -15.30
C ALA A 414 23.19 3.72 -16.31
N HIS A 415 24.41 4.23 -16.11
CA HIS A 415 25.03 5.20 -17.01
C HIS A 415 25.51 4.60 -18.34
N THR A 416 25.62 3.27 -18.46
CA THR A 416 26.03 2.59 -19.71
C THR A 416 24.85 2.28 -20.62
N VAL A 417 23.62 2.48 -20.14
CA VAL A 417 22.39 2.27 -20.93
C VAL A 417 22.33 3.32 -22.07
N PRO A 418 21.93 2.93 -23.29
CA PRO A 418 21.74 3.87 -24.37
C PRO A 418 20.86 5.07 -23.97
N LYS A 419 21.32 6.29 -24.27
CA LYS A 419 20.66 7.54 -23.84
C LYS A 419 19.19 7.60 -24.21
N GLN A 420 18.81 7.00 -25.35
CA GLN A 420 17.42 6.96 -25.80
C GLN A 420 16.55 6.15 -24.84
N ILE A 421 17.03 4.98 -24.38
CA ILE A 421 16.32 4.12 -23.42
C ILE A 421 16.15 4.84 -22.08
N SER A 422 17.24 5.39 -21.53
CA SER A 422 17.19 6.12 -20.26
C SER A 422 16.23 7.33 -20.32
N ARG A 423 16.23 8.08 -21.46
CA ARG A 423 15.34 9.22 -21.66
C ARG A 423 13.88 8.81 -21.71
N ILE A 424 13.55 7.72 -22.41
CA ILE A 424 12.18 7.21 -22.51
C ILE A 424 11.73 6.69 -21.14
N ALA A 425 12.57 5.93 -20.43
CA ALA A 425 12.25 5.46 -19.09
C ALA A 425 11.94 6.62 -18.12
N LYS A 426 12.77 7.67 -18.12
CA LYS A 426 12.51 8.87 -17.31
C LYS A 426 11.22 9.59 -17.74
N LYS A 427 10.96 9.70 -19.05
CA LYS A 427 9.78 10.37 -19.59
C LYS A 427 8.49 9.67 -19.16
N VAL A 428 8.41 8.33 -19.29
CA VAL A 428 7.22 7.59 -18.90
C VAL A 428 7.03 7.59 -17.38
N SER A 429 8.11 7.45 -16.60
CA SER A 429 8.05 7.52 -15.14
C SER A 429 7.53 8.87 -14.65
N ALA A 430 7.97 9.97 -15.27
CA ALA A 430 7.48 11.33 -14.94
C ALA A 430 5.97 11.50 -15.21
N SER A 431 5.40 10.76 -16.17
CA SER A 431 3.95 10.76 -16.43
C SER A 431 3.17 10.03 -15.33
N ILE A 432 3.80 9.10 -14.62
CA ILE A 432 3.20 8.35 -13.52
C ILE A 432 3.32 9.12 -12.22
N GLY A 433 4.54 9.51 -11.84
CA GLY A 433 4.77 10.19 -10.58
C GLY A 433 6.25 10.24 -10.19
N LYS A 434 6.50 10.28 -8.88
CA LYS A 434 7.85 10.34 -8.30
C LYS A 434 8.21 9.06 -7.52
N GLY A 435 7.56 7.93 -7.83
CA GLY A 435 7.73 6.65 -7.14
C GLY A 435 8.99 5.90 -7.54
N LEU A 436 8.99 4.62 -7.22
CA LEU A 436 10.02 3.64 -7.57
C LEU A 436 9.46 2.70 -8.66
N TYR A 437 9.81 2.97 -9.90
CA TYR A 437 9.23 2.28 -11.05
C TYR A 437 10.22 1.39 -11.77
N GLY A 438 9.73 0.26 -12.30
CA GLY A 438 10.42 -0.59 -13.26
C GLY A 438 9.84 -0.41 -14.65
N VAL A 439 10.62 0.15 -15.57
CA VAL A 439 10.17 0.37 -16.94
C VAL A 439 10.67 -0.74 -17.83
N ASP A 440 9.74 -1.51 -18.40
CA ASP A 440 10.05 -2.59 -19.33
C ASP A 440 10.04 -2.06 -20.75
N ILE A 441 11.17 -2.23 -21.45
CA ILE A 441 11.41 -1.64 -22.77
C ILE A 441 11.95 -2.70 -23.72
N LYS A 442 11.39 -2.76 -24.91
CA LYS A 442 11.91 -3.53 -26.04
C LYS A 442 12.61 -2.61 -27.04
N THR A 443 13.65 -3.12 -27.67
CA THR A 443 14.36 -2.42 -28.76
C THR A 443 14.35 -3.27 -30.02
N VAL A 444 13.86 -2.70 -31.11
CA VAL A 444 13.83 -3.35 -32.43
C VAL A 444 14.41 -2.40 -33.47
N GLY A 445 15.62 -2.70 -33.95
CA GLY A 445 16.37 -1.73 -34.74
C GLY A 445 16.60 -0.44 -33.94
N ASP A 446 16.20 0.70 -34.49
CA ASP A 446 16.30 2.00 -33.84
C ASP A 446 15.06 2.35 -32.99
N GLU A 447 14.03 1.52 -33.00
CA GLU A 447 12.79 1.77 -32.22
C GLU A 447 12.96 1.32 -30.77
N VAL A 448 12.52 2.18 -29.87
CA VAL A 448 12.48 1.94 -28.43
C VAL A 448 11.04 1.99 -27.96
N LEU A 449 10.49 0.85 -27.54
CA LEU A 449 9.07 0.65 -27.25
C LEU A 449 8.89 0.33 -25.75
N VAL A 450 8.10 1.13 -25.06
CA VAL A 450 7.69 0.84 -23.66
C VAL A 450 6.62 -0.25 -23.70
N ILE A 451 6.87 -1.33 -22.98
CA ILE A 451 5.95 -2.47 -22.87
C ILE A 451 5.04 -2.34 -21.65
N GLU A 452 5.66 -1.98 -20.52
CA GLU A 452 4.98 -1.89 -19.22
C GLU A 452 5.78 -0.97 -18.28
N VAL A 453 5.08 -0.37 -17.32
CA VAL A 453 5.70 0.29 -16.18
C VAL A 453 5.10 -0.32 -14.92
N ASN A 454 5.97 -0.82 -14.07
CA ASN A 454 5.60 -1.46 -12.82
C ASN A 454 5.91 -0.50 -11.66
N ASP A 455 4.92 -0.18 -10.83
CA ASP A 455 5.16 0.32 -9.49
C ASP A 455 5.74 -0.81 -8.64
N ASN A 456 6.32 -0.49 -7.52
CA ASN A 456 6.89 -1.49 -6.62
C ASN A 456 7.80 -2.49 -7.35
N THR A 457 8.68 -1.98 -8.22
CA THR A 457 9.55 -2.80 -9.08
C THR A 457 10.46 -3.72 -8.27
N SER A 458 10.88 -4.81 -8.89
CA SER A 458 11.78 -5.79 -8.25
C SER A 458 13.10 -5.15 -7.82
N ILE A 459 13.52 -5.43 -6.60
CA ILE A 459 14.87 -5.25 -6.07
C ILE A 459 15.21 -6.52 -5.32
N ASP A 460 15.87 -7.44 -6.00
CA ASP A 460 16.31 -8.72 -5.45
C ASP A 460 17.83 -8.70 -5.21
N HIS A 461 18.22 -9.22 -4.05
CA HIS A 461 19.63 -9.46 -3.79
C HIS A 461 20.20 -10.54 -4.73
N GLY A 462 21.30 -10.20 -5.40
CA GLY A 462 21.93 -11.03 -6.39
C GLY A 462 21.42 -10.84 -7.83
N VAL A 463 20.49 -9.89 -8.04
CA VAL A 463 19.95 -9.52 -9.37
C VAL A 463 20.16 -8.03 -9.59
N GLU A 464 19.22 -7.18 -9.20
CA GLU A 464 19.27 -5.73 -9.47
C GLU A 464 20.40 -5.02 -8.71
N ASP A 465 20.81 -5.56 -7.56
CA ASP A 465 21.88 -4.99 -6.74
C ASP A 465 23.30 -5.41 -7.15
N THR A 466 23.47 -6.29 -8.15
CA THR A 466 24.78 -6.87 -8.51
C THR A 466 25.85 -5.83 -8.83
N ILE A 467 25.48 -4.67 -9.37
CA ILE A 467 26.41 -3.58 -9.69
C ILE A 467 26.60 -2.62 -8.52
N LEU A 468 25.52 -2.18 -7.90
CA LEU A 468 25.57 -1.18 -6.85
C LEU A 468 25.74 -1.78 -5.44
N GLY A 469 25.50 -3.08 -5.29
CA GLY A 469 25.53 -3.73 -3.98
C GLY A 469 24.62 -3.02 -2.99
N ASN A 470 25.12 -2.80 -1.81
CA ASN A 470 24.39 -2.12 -0.74
C ASN A 470 24.00 -0.67 -1.07
N GLU A 471 24.66 -0.05 -2.04
CA GLU A 471 24.36 1.33 -2.42
C GLU A 471 22.97 1.48 -3.04
N LEU A 472 22.47 0.44 -3.74
CA LEU A 472 21.11 0.45 -4.28
C LEU A 472 20.06 0.65 -3.16
N TYR A 473 20.21 -0.08 -2.06
CA TYR A 473 19.32 0.06 -0.88
C TYR A 473 19.42 1.44 -0.25
N ARG A 474 20.64 1.99 -0.15
CA ARG A 474 20.87 3.34 0.38
C ARG A 474 20.26 4.44 -0.49
N ILE A 475 20.29 4.27 -1.83
CA ILE A 475 19.63 5.21 -2.75
C ILE A 475 18.14 5.30 -2.44
N VAL A 476 17.46 4.16 -2.30
CA VAL A 476 16.03 4.13 -1.97
C VAL A 476 15.76 4.72 -0.59
N LEU A 477 16.57 4.38 0.40
CA LEU A 477 16.44 4.90 1.77
C LEU A 477 16.70 6.41 1.84
N ARG A 478 17.65 6.95 1.05
CA ARG A 478 17.89 8.40 0.96
C ARG A 478 16.69 9.14 0.40
N GLU A 479 15.97 8.56 -0.53
CA GLU A 479 14.73 9.14 -1.05
C GLU A 479 13.66 9.28 0.05
N PHE A 480 13.49 8.25 0.89
CA PHE A 480 12.62 8.35 2.07
C PHE A 480 13.06 9.49 3.00
N VAL A 481 14.34 9.55 3.33
CA VAL A 481 14.89 10.63 4.18
C VAL A 481 14.68 12.00 3.55
N SER A 482 14.90 12.13 2.24
CA SER A 482 14.70 13.39 1.52
C SER A 482 13.26 13.86 1.62
N ARG A 483 12.30 12.96 1.39
CA ARG A 483 10.86 13.28 1.49
C ARG A 483 10.45 13.62 2.92
N LEU A 484 10.96 12.88 3.91
CA LEU A 484 10.68 13.13 5.32
C LEU A 484 11.28 14.46 5.81
N ASN A 485 12.43 14.89 5.28
CA ASN A 485 13.04 16.19 5.58
C ASN A 485 12.31 17.36 4.92
N SER A 486 11.59 17.12 3.82
CA SER A 486 10.88 18.18 3.09
C SER A 486 9.46 18.43 3.59
N LYS A 487 8.98 17.61 4.53
CA LYS A 487 7.75 17.81 5.29
C LYS A 487 7.99 18.66 6.53
#